data_b650a19e6bc4e4906fa409233ef169c4
#
_entry.id   b650a19e6bc4e4906fa409233ef169c4
#
_cell.length_a   1.000
_cell.length_b   1.000
_cell.length_c   1.000
_cell.angle_alpha   90.00
_cell.angle_beta   90.00
_cell.angle_gamma   90.00
#
_symmetry.space_group_name_H-M   'P 1'
#
loop_
_entity.id
_entity.type
_entity.pdbx_description
1 polymer ?
#
loop_
_entity_poly.entity_id
_entity_poly.type
_entity_poly.pdbx_seq_one_letter_code
_entity_poly.pdbx_strand_id
1 'polypeptide(L)'
;MPPRIAIPIPHSGDPEYAERSLPQYERAVELVGAEPVRIPLDKSPATVMKLIERCDAVLLPGSKADVDPAKYDAERHPKTAPADPKRDTVDELLLQDAYNMRKPVLGICYGLQSLNVYRKGTLVQHIGSAVNHAAGRKVPIAHSVQIDAGSKLASVVNSPQSPFVISVNSSHHQAAEVIGDGLRVVAKCPEDGVIEALEGTSPDHFVLAVQWHPERSTEDEPSRAIFRSLVEAARARHEKLSGEFESV
;
A
#
# COMPACT_ATOMS: atom_id res chain seq x y z
N MET A 1 11.30 -21.32 -4.77
CA MET A 1 11.44 -20.63 -3.45
C MET A 1 10.23 -19.72 -3.26
N PRO A 2 9.80 -19.42 -2.03
CA PRO A 2 8.74 -18.45 -1.82
C PRO A 2 9.17 -17.07 -2.33
N PRO A 3 8.24 -16.27 -2.91
CA PRO A 3 8.53 -14.90 -3.28
C PRO A 3 8.96 -14.06 -2.07
N ARG A 4 9.91 -13.17 -2.27
CA ARG A 4 10.44 -12.27 -1.23
C ARG A 4 9.80 -10.90 -1.35
N ILE A 5 9.12 -10.45 -0.30
CA ILE A 5 8.36 -9.21 -0.28
C ILE A 5 9.11 -8.16 0.56
N ALA A 6 9.57 -7.10 -0.08
CA ALA A 6 10.21 -5.98 0.61
C ALA A 6 9.18 -5.19 1.43
N ILE A 7 9.44 -5.01 2.72
CA ILE A 7 8.57 -4.26 3.63
C ILE A 7 9.46 -3.26 4.39
N PRO A 8 9.35 -1.94 4.15
CA PRO A 8 10.09 -0.95 4.91
C PRO A 8 9.59 -0.91 6.36
N ILE A 9 10.50 -0.63 7.28
CA ILE A 9 10.12 -0.39 8.68
C ILE A 9 9.11 0.78 8.70
N PRO A 10 7.97 0.64 9.41
CA PRO A 10 6.88 1.61 9.32
C PRO A 10 7.20 3.03 9.75
N HIS A 11 8.15 3.21 10.68
CA HIS A 11 8.52 4.53 11.20
C HIS A 11 9.92 4.53 11.80
N SER A 12 10.74 5.54 11.49
CA SER A 12 12.12 5.63 12.00
C SER A 12 12.23 6.21 13.40
N GLY A 13 11.33 7.11 13.76
CA GLY A 13 11.34 7.86 15.02
C GLY A 13 10.38 7.31 16.10
N ASP A 14 9.63 6.24 15.82
CA ASP A 14 8.73 5.58 16.79
C ASP A 14 8.96 4.05 16.77
N PRO A 15 9.99 3.55 17.48
CA PRO A 15 10.30 2.12 17.53
C PRO A 15 9.15 1.29 18.09
N GLU A 16 8.44 1.74 19.10
CA GLU A 16 7.31 1.02 19.71
C GLU A 16 6.17 0.81 18.70
N TYR A 17 5.90 1.83 17.89
CA TYR A 17 4.93 1.68 16.81
C TYR A 17 5.42 0.68 15.76
N ALA A 18 6.68 0.77 15.34
CA ALA A 18 7.26 -0.12 14.35
C ALA A 18 7.25 -1.58 14.82
N GLU A 19 7.70 -1.86 16.04
CA GLU A 19 7.71 -3.20 16.65
C GLU A 19 6.32 -3.81 16.79
N ARG A 20 5.31 -2.98 17.03
CA ARG A 20 3.93 -3.44 17.16
C ARG A 20 3.24 -3.67 15.82
N SER A 21 3.53 -2.83 14.81
CA SER A 21 2.79 -2.85 13.55
C SER A 21 3.43 -3.74 12.48
N LEU A 22 4.76 -3.74 12.34
CA LEU A 22 5.47 -4.50 11.31
C LEU A 22 5.14 -6.00 11.32
N PRO A 23 5.09 -6.69 12.47
CA PRO A 23 4.78 -8.12 12.51
C PRO A 23 3.41 -8.48 11.93
N GLN A 24 2.45 -7.55 11.89
CA GLN A 24 1.13 -7.83 11.30
C GLN A 24 1.22 -7.94 9.78
N TYR A 25 2.00 -7.07 9.14
CA TYR A 25 2.26 -7.15 7.70
C TYR A 25 3.08 -8.38 7.33
N GLU A 26 4.12 -8.67 8.12
CA GLU A 26 4.95 -9.87 7.94
C GLU A 26 4.10 -11.15 8.01
N ARG A 27 3.30 -11.28 9.08
CA ARG A 27 2.39 -12.41 9.24
C ARG A 27 1.38 -12.53 8.10
N ALA A 28 0.83 -11.42 7.62
CA ALA A 28 -0.10 -11.44 6.50
C ALA A 28 0.55 -11.98 5.22
N VAL A 29 1.81 -11.61 4.97
CA VAL A 29 2.62 -12.12 3.85
C VAL A 29 2.96 -13.60 4.02
N GLU A 30 3.37 -14.03 5.21
CA GLU A 30 3.67 -15.43 5.54
C GLU A 30 2.46 -16.34 5.37
N LEU A 31 1.27 -15.89 5.82
CA LEU A 31 0.01 -16.64 5.72
C LEU A 31 -0.37 -16.99 4.27
N VAL A 32 0.09 -16.21 3.31
CA VAL A 32 -0.17 -16.44 1.87
C VAL A 32 1.03 -17.05 1.13
N GLY A 33 2.06 -17.50 1.87
CA GLY A 33 3.17 -18.30 1.35
C GLY A 33 4.28 -17.51 0.69
N ALA A 34 4.63 -16.35 1.24
CA ALA A 34 5.80 -15.55 0.84
C ALA A 34 6.71 -15.25 2.02
N GLU A 35 7.93 -14.79 1.74
CA GLU A 35 8.95 -14.41 2.72
C GLU A 35 8.97 -12.89 2.88
N PRO A 36 8.64 -12.33 4.06
CA PRO A 36 8.80 -10.91 4.31
C PRO A 36 10.28 -10.55 4.50
N VAL A 37 10.70 -9.47 3.86
CA VAL A 37 12.08 -8.93 3.97
C VAL A 37 12.00 -7.52 4.53
N ARG A 38 12.47 -7.32 5.74
CA ARG A 38 12.53 -6.00 6.38
C ARG A 38 13.54 -5.10 5.68
N ILE A 39 13.10 -3.92 5.27
CA ILE A 39 13.97 -2.90 4.69
C ILE A 39 14.24 -1.83 5.77
N PRO A 40 15.50 -1.72 6.23
CA PRO A 40 15.87 -0.77 7.28
C PRO A 40 15.85 0.66 6.77
N LEU A 41 15.51 1.62 7.64
CA LEU A 41 15.46 3.04 7.32
C LEU A 41 16.76 3.80 7.67
N ASP A 42 17.71 3.14 8.33
CA ASP A 42 18.96 3.72 8.85
C ASP A 42 20.20 3.38 8.01
N LYS A 43 20.02 2.64 6.93
CA LYS A 43 21.11 2.22 6.05
C LYS A 43 21.32 3.18 4.88
N SER A 44 22.50 3.15 4.30
CA SER A 44 22.78 3.94 3.09
C SER A 44 21.90 3.48 1.92
N PRO A 45 21.54 4.37 0.97
CA PRO A 45 20.78 4.02 -0.22
C PRO A 45 21.35 2.81 -0.98
N ALA A 46 22.67 2.73 -1.11
CA ALA A 46 23.35 1.60 -1.76
C ALA A 46 23.14 0.27 -1.03
N THR A 47 23.08 0.28 0.30
CA THR A 47 22.78 -0.93 1.10
C THR A 47 21.32 -1.33 0.97
N VAL A 48 20.43 -0.35 1.02
CA VAL A 48 18.98 -0.55 0.83
C VAL A 48 18.72 -1.15 -0.55
N MET A 49 19.29 -0.61 -1.61
CA MET A 49 19.13 -1.12 -2.98
C MET A 49 19.55 -2.58 -3.12
N LYS A 50 20.67 -3.01 -2.50
CA LYS A 50 21.09 -4.42 -2.51
C LYS A 50 20.09 -5.38 -1.86
N LEU A 51 19.30 -4.90 -0.90
CA LEU A 51 18.21 -5.67 -0.30
C LEU A 51 17.00 -5.72 -1.23
N ILE A 52 16.63 -4.57 -1.79
CA ILE A 52 15.49 -4.40 -2.70
C ILE A 52 15.65 -5.24 -3.97
N GLU A 53 16.84 -5.27 -4.57
CA GLU A 53 17.14 -6.06 -5.78
C GLU A 53 16.84 -7.56 -5.61
N ARG A 54 16.94 -8.07 -4.40
CA ARG A 54 16.68 -9.47 -4.05
C ARG A 54 15.22 -9.77 -3.73
N CYS A 55 14.34 -8.79 -3.82
CA CYS A 55 12.92 -8.94 -3.54
C CYS A 55 12.12 -8.96 -4.84
N ASP A 56 11.03 -9.72 -4.83
CA ASP A 56 10.18 -9.96 -5.99
C ASP A 56 9.00 -8.97 -6.07
N ALA A 57 8.61 -8.38 -4.93
CA ALA A 57 7.54 -7.41 -4.82
C ALA A 57 7.76 -6.47 -3.64
N VAL A 58 6.94 -5.42 -3.58
CA VAL A 58 6.97 -4.37 -2.54
C VAL A 58 5.62 -4.30 -1.83
N LEU A 59 5.65 -4.27 -0.49
CA LEU A 59 4.53 -3.92 0.36
C LEU A 59 4.90 -2.65 1.14
N LEU A 60 4.21 -1.53 0.88
CA LEU A 60 4.35 -0.29 1.63
C LEU A 60 3.35 -0.28 2.79
N PRO A 61 3.80 -0.44 4.05
CA PRO A 61 2.91 -0.46 5.22
C PRO A 61 2.43 0.94 5.62
N GLY A 62 1.43 0.99 6.48
CA GLY A 62 1.00 2.20 7.16
C GLY A 62 2.11 2.83 8.02
N SER A 63 1.96 4.11 8.34
CA SER A 63 2.84 4.87 9.23
C SER A 63 2.01 5.79 10.13
N LYS A 64 2.62 6.29 11.23
CA LYS A 64 2.10 7.42 12.00
C LYS A 64 2.53 8.77 11.43
N ALA A 65 3.57 8.79 10.59
CA ALA A 65 3.97 9.98 9.87
C ALA A 65 2.93 10.32 8.79
N ASP A 66 2.88 11.58 8.42
CA ASP A 66 2.20 12.02 7.22
C ASP A 66 3.23 12.23 6.09
N VAL A 67 2.78 12.13 4.85
CA VAL A 67 3.61 12.48 3.70
C VAL A 67 3.87 13.98 3.71
N ASP A 68 5.14 14.38 3.50
CA ASP A 68 5.51 15.80 3.49
C ASP A 68 4.75 16.57 2.40
N PRO A 69 3.95 17.59 2.76
CA PRO A 69 3.22 18.41 1.80
C PRO A 69 4.11 19.09 0.75
N ALA A 70 5.38 19.35 1.05
CA ALA A 70 6.33 19.88 0.10
C ALA A 70 6.57 18.96 -1.12
N LYS A 71 6.29 17.65 -1.01
CA LYS A 71 6.41 16.69 -2.12
C LYS A 71 5.33 16.83 -3.19
N TYR A 72 4.23 17.50 -2.87
CA TYR A 72 3.13 17.79 -3.80
C TYR A 72 2.75 19.27 -3.83
N ASP A 73 3.75 20.15 -3.57
CA ASP A 73 3.67 21.61 -3.69
C ASP A 73 2.52 22.25 -2.89
N ALA A 74 2.19 21.69 -1.73
CA ALA A 74 1.12 22.17 -0.86
C ALA A 74 1.66 22.84 0.41
N GLU A 75 0.96 23.87 0.88
CA GLU A 75 1.19 24.44 2.20
C GLU A 75 0.79 23.44 3.29
N ARG A 76 1.57 23.38 4.36
CA ARG A 76 1.33 22.44 5.45
C ARG A 76 0.07 22.82 6.23
N HIS A 77 -0.90 21.91 6.30
CA HIS A 77 -2.07 22.06 7.17
C HIS A 77 -1.69 21.91 8.65
N PRO A 78 -2.28 22.69 9.58
CA PRO A 78 -1.92 22.63 11.01
C PRO A 78 -2.07 21.27 11.69
N LYS A 79 -2.92 20.40 11.16
CA LYS A 79 -3.15 19.02 11.67
C LYS A 79 -2.28 17.97 11.01
N THR A 80 -1.42 18.33 10.05
CA THR A 80 -0.49 17.39 9.42
C THR A 80 0.58 16.96 10.41
N ALA A 81 0.71 15.66 10.64
CA ALA A 81 1.74 15.10 11.51
C ALA A 81 3.15 15.31 10.91
N PRO A 82 4.22 15.25 11.70
CA PRO A 82 5.59 15.32 11.18
C PRO A 82 5.86 14.21 10.16
N ALA A 83 6.51 14.56 9.07
CA ALA A 83 7.00 13.60 8.08
C ALA A 83 8.16 12.77 8.66
N ASP A 84 8.39 11.59 8.08
CA ASP A 84 9.55 10.74 8.36
C ASP A 84 10.46 10.69 7.12
N PRO A 85 11.48 11.58 7.01
CA PRO A 85 12.33 11.65 5.82
C PRO A 85 13.09 10.35 5.51
N LYS A 86 13.38 9.52 6.53
CA LYS A 86 14.06 8.24 6.31
C LYS A 86 13.10 7.23 5.67
N ARG A 87 11.84 7.20 6.14
CA ARG A 87 10.79 6.36 5.54
C ARG A 87 10.50 6.82 4.11
N ASP A 88 10.37 8.11 3.90
CA ASP A 88 10.15 8.71 2.58
C ASP A 88 11.26 8.31 1.59
N THR A 89 12.53 8.42 1.99
CA THR A 89 13.67 8.04 1.14
C THR A 89 13.62 6.56 0.75
N VAL A 90 13.32 5.68 1.70
CA VAL A 90 13.26 4.24 1.43
C VAL A 90 12.04 3.88 0.57
N ASP A 91 10.88 4.51 0.80
CA ASP A 91 9.70 4.31 -0.04
C ASP A 91 9.97 4.75 -1.50
N GLU A 92 10.67 5.88 -1.71
CA GLU A 92 11.07 6.33 -3.05
C GLU A 92 11.99 5.32 -3.75
N LEU A 93 12.99 4.77 -3.06
CA LEU A 93 13.87 3.75 -3.62
C LEU A 93 13.10 2.47 -3.99
N LEU A 94 12.19 2.02 -3.11
CA LEU A 94 11.33 0.87 -3.34
C LEU A 94 10.42 1.08 -4.56
N LEU A 95 9.77 2.24 -4.63
CA LEU A 95 8.89 2.58 -5.75
C LEU A 95 9.67 2.76 -7.05
N GLN A 96 10.83 3.41 -7.03
CA GLN A 96 11.68 3.56 -8.20
C GLN A 96 12.08 2.20 -8.77
N ASP A 97 12.55 1.28 -7.93
CA ASP A 97 12.90 -0.08 -8.36
C ASP A 97 11.68 -0.85 -8.86
N ALA A 98 10.56 -0.77 -8.12
CA ALA A 98 9.33 -1.45 -8.51
C ALA A 98 8.78 -0.99 -9.86
N TYR A 99 8.78 0.30 -10.15
CA TYR A 99 8.35 0.83 -11.44
C TYR A 99 9.34 0.52 -12.57
N ASN A 100 10.64 0.61 -12.32
CA ASN A 100 11.66 0.29 -13.32
C ASN A 100 11.67 -1.20 -13.69
N MET A 101 11.50 -2.06 -12.68
CA MET A 101 11.58 -3.53 -12.83
C MET A 101 10.20 -4.20 -12.94
N ARG A 102 9.11 -3.43 -12.93
CA ARG A 102 7.72 -3.91 -12.90
C ARG A 102 7.46 -4.92 -11.78
N LYS A 103 8.05 -4.70 -10.61
CA LYS A 103 7.77 -5.50 -9.42
C LYS A 103 6.38 -5.15 -8.89
N PRO A 104 5.55 -6.13 -8.52
CA PRO A 104 4.25 -5.87 -7.90
C PRO A 104 4.34 -4.98 -6.68
N VAL A 105 3.35 -4.08 -6.53
CA VAL A 105 3.26 -3.12 -5.41
C VAL A 105 1.92 -3.25 -4.71
N LEU A 106 1.94 -3.37 -3.38
CA LEU A 106 0.78 -3.20 -2.52
C LEU A 106 1.04 -2.06 -1.55
N GLY A 107 0.21 -1.00 -1.59
CA GLY A 107 0.24 0.10 -0.63
C GLY A 107 -0.89 -0.01 0.39
N ILE A 108 -0.61 0.21 1.68
CA ILE A 108 -1.61 0.17 2.75
C ILE A 108 -1.56 1.47 3.55
N CYS A 109 -2.68 2.19 3.64
CA CYS A 109 -2.85 3.43 4.37
C CYS A 109 -1.81 4.49 3.94
N TYR A 110 -0.79 4.79 4.75
CA TYR A 110 0.33 5.63 4.36
C TYR A 110 0.99 5.17 3.05
N GLY A 111 1.08 3.85 2.82
CA GLY A 111 1.64 3.30 1.59
C GLY A 111 0.83 3.66 0.33
N LEU A 112 -0.50 3.80 0.42
CA LEU A 112 -1.34 4.35 -0.65
C LEU A 112 -1.01 5.83 -0.89
N GLN A 113 -0.89 6.60 0.18
CA GLN A 113 -0.63 8.04 0.12
C GLN A 113 0.77 8.32 -0.46
N SER A 114 1.80 7.62 0.02
CA SER A 114 3.17 7.68 -0.49
C SER A 114 3.24 7.32 -1.97
N LEU A 115 2.57 6.23 -2.38
CA LEU A 115 2.46 5.83 -3.79
C LEU A 115 1.80 6.92 -4.66
N ASN A 116 0.68 7.47 -4.20
CA ASN A 116 -0.04 8.52 -4.95
C ASN A 116 0.84 9.75 -5.18
N VAL A 117 1.53 10.21 -4.13
CA VAL A 117 2.44 11.37 -4.20
C VAL A 117 3.67 11.06 -5.06
N TYR A 118 4.26 9.87 -4.93
CA TYR A 118 5.35 9.43 -5.82
C TYR A 118 4.95 9.48 -7.30
N ARG A 119 3.68 9.20 -7.60
CA ARG A 119 3.10 9.29 -8.95
C ARG A 119 2.59 10.69 -9.31
N LYS A 120 2.97 11.74 -8.56
CA LYS A 120 2.60 13.15 -8.75
C LYS A 120 1.14 13.47 -8.43
N GLY A 121 0.49 12.68 -7.60
CA GLY A 121 -0.79 13.01 -7.01
C GLY A 121 -0.67 13.91 -5.78
N THR A 122 -1.81 14.38 -5.27
CA THR A 122 -1.90 15.20 -4.05
C THR A 122 -2.70 14.51 -2.96
N LEU A 123 -2.69 15.07 -1.75
CA LEU A 123 -3.43 14.56 -0.61
C LEU A 123 -4.32 15.63 0.02
N VAL A 124 -5.51 15.22 0.44
CA VAL A 124 -6.27 15.90 1.47
C VAL A 124 -5.52 15.70 2.79
N GLN A 125 -4.88 16.75 3.31
CA GLN A 125 -4.04 16.66 4.49
C GLN A 125 -4.81 16.44 5.81
N HIS A 126 -6.11 16.73 5.81
CA HIS A 126 -7.00 16.46 6.92
C HIS A 126 -8.44 16.32 6.46
N ILE A 127 -8.99 15.13 6.61
CA ILE A 127 -10.38 14.84 6.26
C ILE A 127 -11.29 15.50 7.29
N GLY A 128 -12.17 16.39 6.82
CA GLY A 128 -13.19 17.08 7.63
C GLY A 128 -14.57 16.42 7.61
N SER A 129 -14.65 15.13 7.35
CA SER A 129 -15.88 14.37 7.20
C SER A 129 -16.55 14.07 8.57
N ALA A 130 -17.88 13.84 8.53
CA ALA A 130 -18.63 13.25 9.63
C ALA A 130 -18.37 11.73 9.77
N VAL A 131 -17.85 11.07 8.73
CA VAL A 131 -17.43 9.68 8.76
C VAL A 131 -16.13 9.56 9.56
N ASN A 132 -16.08 8.59 10.46
CA ASN A 132 -14.91 8.43 11.33
C ASN A 132 -13.81 7.58 10.66
N HIS A 133 -13.03 8.19 9.77
CA HIS A 133 -11.86 7.55 9.15
C HIS A 133 -10.70 7.33 10.14
N ALA A 134 -10.67 8.06 11.25
CA ALA A 134 -9.66 7.93 12.30
C ALA A 134 -10.15 7.10 13.50
N ALA A 135 -10.98 6.09 13.27
CA ALA A 135 -11.60 5.27 14.31
C ALA A 135 -10.58 4.52 15.19
N GLY A 136 -9.41 4.20 14.63
CA GLY A 136 -8.32 3.59 15.38
C GLY A 136 -8.34 2.06 15.38
N ARG A 137 -7.24 1.49 15.94
CA ARG A 137 -6.96 0.04 15.83
C ARG A 137 -7.96 -0.88 16.52
N LYS A 138 -8.69 -0.39 17.51
CA LYS A 138 -9.61 -1.20 18.31
C LYS A 138 -11.01 -1.29 17.69
N VAL A 139 -11.26 -0.54 16.63
CA VAL A 139 -12.55 -0.53 15.94
C VAL A 139 -12.43 -1.42 14.69
N PRO A 140 -13.06 -2.61 14.71
CA PRO A 140 -12.94 -3.57 13.61
C PRO A 140 -13.71 -3.14 12.36
N ILE A 141 -14.79 -2.39 12.52
CA ILE A 141 -15.60 -1.83 11.43
C ILE A 141 -15.79 -0.35 11.70
N ALA A 142 -15.25 0.50 10.84
CA ALA A 142 -15.32 1.96 10.98
C ALA A 142 -16.33 2.58 10.01
N HIS A 143 -16.31 2.17 8.76
CA HIS A 143 -17.20 2.65 7.70
C HIS A 143 -17.30 1.64 6.55
N SER A 144 -18.12 1.98 5.57
CA SER A 144 -18.32 1.20 4.36
C SER A 144 -17.40 1.71 3.23
N VAL A 145 -17.01 0.82 2.34
CA VAL A 145 -16.25 1.12 1.13
C VAL A 145 -16.96 0.50 -0.06
N GLN A 146 -17.31 1.32 -1.05
CA GLN A 146 -17.88 0.87 -2.32
C GLN A 146 -16.74 0.63 -3.31
N ILE A 147 -16.68 -0.58 -3.88
CA ILE A 147 -15.67 -1.01 -4.84
C ILE A 147 -16.27 -1.03 -6.24
N ASP A 148 -15.55 -0.48 -7.22
CA ASP A 148 -15.97 -0.41 -8.61
C ASP A 148 -15.95 -1.78 -9.27
N ALA A 149 -17.03 -2.14 -9.96
CA ALA A 149 -17.13 -3.36 -10.75
C ALA A 149 -16.05 -3.39 -11.85
N GLY A 150 -15.51 -4.58 -12.11
CA GLY A 150 -14.46 -4.76 -13.15
C GLY A 150 -13.09 -4.20 -12.76
N SER A 151 -12.92 -3.71 -11.52
CA SER A 151 -11.61 -3.37 -10.98
C SER A 151 -10.80 -4.63 -10.64
N LYS A 152 -9.47 -4.48 -10.58
CA LYS A 152 -8.58 -5.52 -10.07
C LYS A 152 -8.93 -5.87 -8.63
N LEU A 153 -9.22 -4.84 -7.80
CA LEU A 153 -9.63 -5.02 -6.42
C LEU A 153 -10.92 -5.85 -6.32
N ALA A 154 -11.94 -5.57 -7.15
CA ALA A 154 -13.19 -6.36 -7.18
C ALA A 154 -12.92 -7.84 -7.50
N SER A 155 -12.04 -8.12 -8.45
CA SER A 155 -11.62 -9.48 -8.79
C SER A 155 -10.87 -10.16 -7.64
N VAL A 156 -10.00 -9.44 -6.95
CA VAL A 156 -9.21 -9.93 -5.81
C VAL A 156 -10.11 -10.34 -4.63
N VAL A 157 -11.11 -9.54 -4.31
CA VAL A 157 -12.02 -9.84 -3.19
C VAL A 157 -13.22 -10.71 -3.58
N ASN A 158 -13.15 -11.38 -4.75
CA ASN A 158 -14.16 -12.30 -5.29
C ASN A 158 -15.56 -11.71 -5.52
N SER A 159 -15.62 -10.46 -5.97
CA SER A 159 -16.89 -9.85 -6.34
C SER A 159 -16.82 -9.10 -7.69
N PRO A 160 -16.72 -9.83 -8.81
CA PRO A 160 -16.61 -9.22 -10.13
C PRO A 160 -17.91 -8.56 -10.63
N GLN A 161 -19.04 -8.80 -9.97
CA GLN A 161 -20.37 -8.38 -10.42
C GLN A 161 -20.87 -7.21 -9.60
N SER A 162 -21.12 -6.07 -10.25
CA SER A 162 -21.71 -4.82 -9.72
C SER A 162 -20.85 -4.10 -8.66
N PRO A 163 -20.98 -2.79 -8.55
CA PRO A 163 -20.40 -2.10 -7.41
C PRO A 163 -20.91 -2.75 -6.13
N PHE A 164 -20.02 -3.20 -5.28
CA PHE A 164 -20.42 -3.81 -4.01
C PHE A 164 -19.76 -3.10 -2.84
N VAL A 165 -20.33 -3.27 -1.67
CA VAL A 165 -19.91 -2.57 -0.47
C VAL A 165 -19.32 -3.55 0.53
N ILE A 166 -18.15 -3.24 1.05
CA ILE A 166 -17.54 -3.95 2.17
C ILE A 166 -17.44 -3.03 3.38
N SER A 167 -17.42 -3.62 4.56
CA SER A 167 -17.13 -2.89 5.80
C SER A 167 -15.66 -3.04 6.15
N VAL A 168 -15.00 -1.94 6.52
CA VAL A 168 -13.56 -1.91 6.78
C VAL A 168 -13.23 -1.25 8.12
N ASN A 169 -12.08 -1.61 8.69
CA ASN A 169 -11.45 -0.82 9.74
C ASN A 169 -10.82 0.44 9.16
N SER A 170 -10.53 1.45 9.98
CA SER A 170 -9.96 2.70 9.50
C SER A 170 -9.14 3.41 10.58
N SER A 171 -8.01 3.99 10.19
CA SER A 171 -7.10 4.72 11.09
C SER A 171 -6.30 5.78 10.33
N HIS A 172 -6.96 6.59 9.50
CA HIS A 172 -6.30 7.65 8.73
C HIS A 172 -7.06 8.96 8.85
N HIS A 173 -6.36 10.08 8.74
CA HIS A 173 -6.94 11.42 8.67
C HIS A 173 -6.56 12.16 7.37
N GLN A 174 -5.74 11.53 6.53
CA GLN A 174 -5.39 11.98 5.19
C GLN A 174 -5.95 11.00 4.15
N ALA A 175 -6.16 11.48 2.92
CA ALA A 175 -6.58 10.65 1.79
C ALA A 175 -5.97 11.17 0.48
N ALA A 176 -5.96 10.34 -0.57
CA ALA A 176 -5.64 10.79 -1.91
C ALA A 176 -6.68 11.82 -2.39
N GLU A 177 -6.23 12.85 -3.12
CA GLU A 177 -7.05 13.91 -3.68
C GLU A 177 -6.94 13.92 -5.21
N VAL A 178 -5.88 14.50 -5.76
CA VAL A 178 -5.55 14.33 -7.18
C VAL A 178 -4.81 13.01 -7.35
N ILE A 179 -5.24 12.22 -8.31
CA ILE A 179 -4.67 10.89 -8.52
C ILE A 179 -3.42 11.00 -9.39
N GLY A 180 -2.37 10.31 -8.95
CA GLY A 180 -1.08 10.30 -9.61
C GLY A 180 -1.08 9.56 -10.95
N ASP A 181 -0.07 9.86 -11.76
CA ASP A 181 0.11 9.32 -13.11
C ASP A 181 0.11 7.79 -13.14
N GLY A 182 -0.75 7.20 -14.00
CA GLY A 182 -0.85 5.76 -14.18
C GLY A 182 -1.58 5.02 -13.04
N LEU A 183 -2.29 5.76 -12.18
CA LEU A 183 -3.21 5.24 -11.17
C LEU A 183 -4.65 5.58 -11.52
N ARG A 184 -5.60 4.81 -10.98
CA ARG A 184 -7.04 5.12 -11.02
C ARG A 184 -7.71 4.80 -9.70
N VAL A 185 -8.79 5.51 -9.40
CA VAL A 185 -9.64 5.21 -8.24
C VAL A 185 -10.48 3.98 -8.54
N VAL A 186 -10.57 3.07 -7.58
CA VAL A 186 -11.38 1.84 -7.68
C VAL A 186 -12.24 1.56 -6.45
N ALA A 187 -12.11 2.38 -5.40
CA ALA A 187 -13.02 2.32 -4.27
C ALA A 187 -13.12 3.67 -3.56
N LYS A 188 -14.29 3.96 -3.01
CA LYS A 188 -14.59 5.16 -2.23
C LYS A 188 -15.50 4.84 -1.05
N CYS A 189 -15.41 5.65 0.00
CA CYS A 189 -16.44 5.71 1.02
C CYS A 189 -17.73 6.28 0.39
N PRO A 190 -18.87 5.56 0.40
CA PRO A 190 -20.08 6.03 -0.27
C PRO A 190 -20.72 7.24 0.41
N GLU A 191 -20.45 7.46 1.71
CA GLU A 191 -21.06 8.52 2.50
C GLU A 191 -20.44 9.89 2.25
N ASP A 192 -19.12 9.96 1.96
CA ASP A 192 -18.41 11.25 1.81
C ASP A 192 -17.49 11.34 0.59
N GLY A 193 -17.38 10.25 -0.16
CA GLY A 193 -16.57 10.19 -1.39
C GLY A 193 -15.07 10.11 -1.18
N VAL A 194 -14.60 9.94 0.07
CA VAL A 194 -13.17 9.74 0.37
C VAL A 194 -12.64 8.54 -0.41
N ILE A 195 -11.49 8.72 -1.05
CA ILE A 195 -10.85 7.68 -1.86
C ILE A 195 -10.25 6.63 -0.92
N GLU A 196 -10.65 5.38 -1.15
CA GLU A 196 -10.29 4.24 -0.31
C GLU A 196 -9.41 3.21 -1.02
N ALA A 197 -9.35 3.20 -2.35
CA ALA A 197 -8.41 2.37 -3.06
C ALA A 197 -8.01 2.93 -4.43
N LEU A 198 -6.78 2.64 -4.79
CA LEU A 198 -6.16 2.94 -6.07
C LEU A 198 -5.60 1.68 -6.70
N GLU A 199 -5.60 1.59 -8.03
CA GLU A 199 -4.88 0.58 -8.77
C GLU A 199 -4.13 1.16 -9.97
N GLY A 200 -3.07 0.46 -10.39
CA GLY A 200 -2.32 0.82 -11.60
C GLY A 200 -3.12 0.55 -12.88
N THR A 201 -3.01 1.46 -13.83
CA THR A 201 -3.68 1.35 -15.15
C THR A 201 -2.93 0.47 -16.13
N SER A 202 -1.65 0.18 -15.89
CA SER A 202 -0.85 -0.71 -16.74
C SER A 202 -1.28 -2.17 -16.56
N PRO A 203 -1.60 -2.91 -17.64
CA PRO A 203 -1.96 -4.32 -17.55
C PRO A 203 -0.77 -5.22 -17.16
N ASP A 204 0.46 -4.80 -17.45
CA ASP A 204 1.68 -5.57 -17.24
C ASP A 204 2.37 -5.28 -15.90
N HIS A 205 1.79 -4.42 -15.08
CA HIS A 205 2.35 -4.06 -13.79
C HIS A 205 1.26 -4.11 -12.71
N PHE A 206 1.38 -5.06 -11.80
CA PHE A 206 0.46 -5.16 -10.68
C PHE A 206 0.75 -4.04 -9.68
N VAL A 207 -0.18 -3.11 -9.54
CA VAL A 207 -0.17 -2.07 -8.52
C VAL A 207 -1.56 -2.02 -7.90
N LEU A 208 -1.65 -2.15 -6.60
CA LEU A 208 -2.87 -2.06 -5.81
C LEU A 208 -2.56 -1.30 -4.51
N ALA A 209 -3.45 -0.42 -4.10
CA ALA A 209 -3.31 0.25 -2.82
C ALA A 209 -4.68 0.47 -2.16
N VAL A 210 -4.74 0.27 -0.85
CA VAL A 210 -5.96 0.42 -0.04
C VAL A 210 -5.71 1.36 1.14
N GLN A 211 -6.70 2.15 1.51
CA GLN A 211 -6.58 3.15 2.57
C GLN A 211 -6.83 2.55 3.96
N TRP A 212 -7.63 1.48 4.05
CA TRP A 212 -7.85 0.72 5.28
C TRP A 212 -6.70 -0.24 5.59
N HIS A 213 -6.83 -1.03 6.66
CA HIS A 213 -5.77 -1.89 7.18
C HIS A 213 -6.15 -3.38 7.11
N PRO A 214 -5.99 -4.07 5.97
CA PRO A 214 -6.30 -5.49 5.83
C PRO A 214 -5.39 -6.40 6.69
N GLU A 215 -4.20 -5.94 7.09
CA GLU A 215 -3.31 -6.68 7.99
C GLU A 215 -3.91 -6.89 9.39
N ARG A 216 -4.96 -6.15 9.74
CA ARG A 216 -5.63 -6.25 11.04
C ARG A 216 -6.80 -7.23 11.04
N SER A 217 -7.19 -7.74 9.90
CA SER A 217 -8.34 -8.63 9.69
C SER A 217 -8.00 -9.81 8.76
N THR A 218 -6.82 -10.39 8.93
CA THR A 218 -6.37 -11.52 8.10
C THR A 218 -7.17 -12.82 8.32
N GLU A 219 -8.07 -12.85 9.28
CA GLU A 219 -9.04 -13.93 9.50
C GLU A 219 -10.12 -13.95 8.41
N ASP A 220 -10.48 -12.81 7.85
CA ASP A 220 -11.43 -12.74 6.76
C ASP A 220 -10.77 -12.97 5.38
N GLU A 221 -11.52 -13.54 4.46
CA GLU A 221 -11.03 -13.89 3.14
C GLU A 221 -10.73 -12.67 2.26
N PRO A 222 -11.55 -11.60 2.23
CA PRO A 222 -11.23 -10.40 1.46
C PRO A 222 -9.88 -9.78 1.83
N SER A 223 -9.58 -9.70 3.13
CA SER A 223 -8.30 -9.17 3.61
C SER A 223 -7.12 -10.04 3.22
N ARG A 224 -7.23 -11.38 3.36
CA ARG A 224 -6.19 -12.32 2.91
C ARG A 224 -5.99 -12.27 1.41
N ALA A 225 -7.06 -12.14 0.64
CA ALA A 225 -7.00 -12.10 -0.82
C ALA A 225 -6.19 -10.92 -1.35
N ILE A 226 -6.19 -9.77 -0.66
CA ILE A 226 -5.35 -8.61 -1.01
C ILE A 226 -3.86 -8.98 -0.93
N PHE A 227 -3.42 -9.64 0.14
CA PHE A 227 -2.01 -10.08 0.25
C PHE A 227 -1.70 -11.22 -0.73
N ARG A 228 -2.62 -12.16 -0.91
CA ARG A 228 -2.46 -13.24 -1.88
C ARG A 228 -2.25 -12.72 -3.28
N SER A 229 -2.99 -11.71 -3.70
CA SER A 229 -2.87 -11.11 -5.03
C SER A 229 -1.48 -10.51 -5.29
N LEU A 230 -0.85 -9.91 -4.28
CA LEU A 230 0.55 -9.44 -4.37
C LEU A 230 1.50 -10.61 -4.60
N VAL A 231 1.34 -11.70 -3.84
CA VAL A 231 2.23 -12.87 -3.91
C VAL A 231 2.04 -13.63 -5.22
N GLU A 232 0.82 -13.76 -5.70
CA GLU A 232 0.52 -14.37 -7.02
C GLU A 232 1.11 -13.54 -8.16
N ALA A 233 1.00 -12.21 -8.10
CA ALA A 233 1.62 -11.33 -9.08
C ALA A 233 3.16 -11.43 -9.07
N ALA A 234 3.77 -11.59 -7.87
CA ALA A 234 5.21 -11.81 -7.74
C ALA A 234 5.65 -13.15 -8.37
N ARG A 235 4.88 -14.22 -8.16
CA ARG A 235 5.12 -15.53 -8.79
C ARG A 235 5.01 -15.47 -10.31
N ALA A 236 3.91 -14.90 -10.81
CA ALA A 236 3.68 -14.76 -12.26
C ALA A 236 4.79 -13.95 -12.95
N ARG A 237 5.28 -12.89 -12.29
CA ARG A 237 6.43 -12.11 -12.78
C ARG A 237 7.69 -12.97 -12.84
N HIS A 238 7.97 -13.74 -11.79
CA HIS A 238 9.15 -14.60 -11.73
C HIS A 238 9.12 -15.68 -12.83
N GLU A 239 7.99 -16.32 -13.05
CA GLU A 239 7.78 -17.31 -14.11
C GLU A 239 7.99 -16.71 -15.51
N LYS A 240 7.45 -15.49 -15.75
CA LYS A 240 7.65 -14.78 -17.01
C LYS A 240 9.12 -14.49 -17.29
N LEU A 241 9.87 -13.99 -16.30
CA LEU A 241 11.30 -13.71 -16.45
C LEU A 241 12.11 -15.00 -16.68
N SER A 242 11.77 -16.09 -15.98
CA SER A 242 12.45 -17.38 -16.16
C SER A 242 12.19 -17.97 -17.54
N GLY A 243 10.97 -17.90 -18.05
CA GLY A 243 10.61 -18.38 -19.39
C GLY A 243 11.24 -17.57 -20.55
N GLU A 244 11.50 -16.27 -20.34
CA GLU A 244 12.23 -15.45 -21.31
C GLU A 244 13.71 -15.86 -21.44
N PHE A 245 14.34 -16.38 -20.37
CA PHE A 245 15.72 -16.88 -20.40
C PHE A 245 15.86 -18.27 -21.02
N GLU A 246 14.80 -19.11 -20.99
CA GLU A 246 14.81 -20.44 -21.63
C GLU A 246 14.57 -20.39 -23.16
N SER A 247 14.14 -19.24 -23.67
CA SER A 247 13.78 -19.05 -25.10
C SER A 247 14.89 -18.40 -25.94
N VAL A 248 16.07 -18.17 -25.38
CA VAL A 248 17.28 -17.59 -26.01
C VAL A 248 18.38 -18.66 -26.08
#